data_71d2e4618c3f20054b1027926df402fc
#
_entry.id   71d2e4618c3f20054b1027926df402fc
#
_cell.length_a   1.000
_cell.length_b   1.000
_cell.length_c   1.000
_cell.angle_alpha   90.00
_cell.angle_beta   90.00
_cell.angle_gamma   90.00
#
_symmetry.space_group_name_H-M   'P 1'
#
loop_
_entity.id
_entity.type
_entity.pdbx_description
1 polymer ?
#
loop_
_entity_poly.entity_id
_entity_poly.type
_entity_poly.pdbx_seq_one_letter_code
_entity_poly.pdbx_strand_id
1 'polypeptide(L)'
;HLAFGLCRYLDRQGYRALYEEHSRSMAVRIMAESLGARADGRGLYRMKGCWMRPWYGPAAKPREDRRFAVVLKDFGMEWKAAARALKEDNAFFVGTAMASPWEGGQAGRLLEAVCAERSKGERRVLVFRHGAEGFLRTAWLRRALYDQMEGLVVFNSPEYRDPFHPGQGENFLKAVWERIEQSQTPCTEKRRKRWFGR
;
A
#
# COMPACT_ATOMS: atom_id res chain seq x y z
N HIS A 1 -3.33 -1.88 -8.74
CA HIS A 1 -2.49 -3.08 -8.95
C HIS A 1 -1.59 -3.39 -7.74
N LEU A 2 -0.87 -2.41 -7.16
CA LEU A 2 0.04 -2.64 -6.04
C LEU A 2 -0.66 -3.28 -4.83
N ALA A 3 -1.80 -2.73 -4.41
CA ALA A 3 -2.53 -3.22 -3.24
C ALA A 3 -3.01 -4.68 -3.43
N PHE A 4 -3.49 -5.05 -4.61
CA PHE A 4 -3.84 -6.44 -4.92
C PHE A 4 -2.62 -7.36 -4.91
N GLY A 5 -1.53 -6.94 -5.55
CA GLY A 5 -0.28 -7.69 -5.56
C GLY A 5 0.24 -7.92 -4.14
N LEU A 6 0.22 -6.89 -3.30
CA LEU A 6 0.65 -6.99 -1.91
C LEU A 6 -0.28 -7.90 -1.08
N CYS A 7 -1.61 -7.79 -1.28
CA CYS A 7 -2.57 -8.68 -0.62
C CYS A 7 -2.29 -10.15 -0.97
N ARG A 8 -2.06 -10.44 -2.25
CA ARG A 8 -1.73 -11.78 -2.72
C ARG A 8 -0.40 -12.29 -2.18
N TYR A 9 0.62 -11.42 -2.18
CA TYR A 9 1.92 -11.74 -1.59
C TYR A 9 1.76 -12.13 -0.12
N LEU A 10 1.07 -11.33 0.67
CA LEU A 10 0.85 -11.56 2.10
C LEU A 10 0.08 -12.87 2.36
N ASP A 11 -0.98 -13.15 1.59
CA ASP A 11 -1.72 -14.41 1.70
C ASP A 11 -0.79 -15.62 1.48
N ARG A 12 0.10 -15.56 0.47
CA ARG A 12 1.10 -16.62 0.20
C ARG A 12 2.15 -16.75 1.31
N GLN A 13 2.45 -15.68 2.03
CA GLN A 13 3.33 -15.70 3.20
C GLN A 13 2.62 -16.19 4.48
N GLY A 14 1.33 -16.56 4.38
CA GLY A 14 0.54 -17.02 5.52
C GLY A 14 -0.10 -15.91 6.36
N TYR A 15 0.02 -14.65 5.96
CA TYR A 15 -0.73 -13.57 6.60
C TYR A 15 -2.20 -13.62 6.19
N ARG A 16 -3.10 -13.45 7.15
CA ARG A 16 -4.50 -13.20 6.83
C ARG A 16 -4.64 -11.73 6.44
N ALA A 17 -4.60 -11.45 5.14
CA ALA A 17 -4.71 -10.09 4.60
C ALA A 17 -6.11 -9.84 4.02
N LEU A 18 -6.61 -8.62 4.22
CA LEU A 18 -7.84 -8.12 3.64
C LEU A 18 -7.54 -6.89 2.77
N TYR A 19 -8.00 -6.91 1.54
CA TYR A 19 -8.09 -5.72 0.70
C TYR A 19 -9.43 -5.02 0.93
N GLU A 20 -9.40 -3.74 1.28
CA GLU A 20 -10.60 -2.91 1.42
C GLU A 20 -10.60 -1.80 0.38
N GLU A 21 -11.64 -1.76 -0.45
CA GLU A 21 -11.85 -0.67 -1.39
C GLU A 21 -12.50 0.52 -0.69
N HIS A 22 -11.79 1.65 -0.65
CA HIS A 22 -12.26 2.93 -0.13
C HIS A 22 -12.45 3.98 -1.23
N SER A 23 -12.29 3.58 -2.49
CA SER A 23 -12.53 4.40 -3.67
C SER A 23 -13.88 4.09 -4.32
N ARG A 24 -14.39 5.03 -5.12
CA ARG A 24 -15.64 4.84 -5.86
C ARG A 24 -15.47 4.01 -7.14
N SER A 25 -14.34 3.35 -7.32
CA SER A 25 -14.02 2.60 -8.54
C SER A 25 -14.90 1.38 -8.74
N MET A 26 -15.50 0.85 -7.68
CA MET A 26 -16.31 -0.38 -7.71
C MET A 26 -15.54 -1.61 -8.23
N ALA A 27 -14.21 -1.55 -8.21
CA ALA A 27 -13.34 -2.55 -8.84
C ALA A 27 -13.56 -3.95 -8.26
N VAL A 28 -13.78 -4.06 -6.94
CA VAL A 28 -14.04 -5.36 -6.29
C VAL A 28 -15.34 -5.97 -6.77
N ARG A 29 -16.41 -5.18 -6.93
CA ARG A 29 -17.71 -5.68 -7.43
C ARG A 29 -17.63 -6.09 -8.88
N ILE A 30 -17.05 -5.24 -9.73
CA ILE A 30 -16.87 -5.54 -11.16
C ILE A 30 -16.07 -6.83 -11.34
N MET A 31 -15.02 -7.01 -10.56
CA MET A 31 -14.21 -8.22 -10.60
C MET A 31 -15.00 -9.44 -10.09
N ALA A 32 -15.78 -9.29 -9.01
CA ALA A 32 -16.61 -10.36 -8.48
C ALA A 32 -17.65 -10.83 -9.50
N GLU A 33 -18.33 -9.92 -10.16
CA GLU A 33 -19.27 -10.20 -11.24
C GLU A 33 -18.59 -10.95 -12.40
N SER A 34 -17.43 -10.45 -12.84
CA SER A 34 -16.66 -11.06 -13.94
C SER A 34 -16.17 -12.48 -13.63
N LEU A 35 -15.93 -12.79 -12.36
CA LEU A 35 -15.45 -14.10 -11.91
C LEU A 35 -16.57 -15.00 -11.36
N GLY A 36 -17.83 -14.54 -11.35
CA GLY A 36 -18.95 -15.26 -10.74
C GLY A 36 -18.79 -15.50 -9.23
N ALA A 37 -18.01 -14.64 -8.55
CA ALA A 37 -17.74 -14.78 -7.13
C ALA A 37 -18.94 -14.33 -6.29
N ARG A 38 -19.20 -15.05 -5.18
CA ARG A 38 -20.26 -14.71 -4.22
C ARG A 38 -19.65 -14.16 -2.94
N ALA A 39 -20.31 -13.16 -2.37
CA ALA A 39 -19.96 -12.64 -1.06
C ALA A 39 -20.30 -13.65 0.04
N ASP A 40 -19.49 -13.68 1.09
CA ASP A 40 -19.83 -14.38 2.33
C ASP A 40 -20.94 -13.64 3.12
N GLY A 41 -21.40 -14.23 4.23
CA GLY A 41 -22.42 -13.63 5.09
C GLY A 41 -22.02 -12.28 5.73
N ARG A 42 -20.79 -11.83 5.54
CA ARG A 42 -20.26 -10.53 6.00
C ARG A 42 -20.00 -9.56 4.84
N GLY A 43 -20.38 -9.93 3.61
CA GLY A 43 -20.17 -9.12 2.41
C GLY A 43 -18.74 -9.15 1.88
N LEU A 44 -17.91 -10.10 2.29
CA LEU A 44 -16.55 -10.25 1.79
C LEU A 44 -16.51 -11.22 0.61
N TYR A 45 -15.71 -10.91 -0.39
CA TYR A 45 -15.41 -11.80 -1.49
C TYR A 45 -14.05 -12.47 -1.29
N ARG A 46 -13.94 -13.74 -1.70
CA ARG A 46 -12.65 -14.41 -1.82
C ARG A 46 -12.37 -14.67 -3.31
N MET A 47 -11.44 -13.91 -3.86
CA MET A 47 -11.10 -13.97 -5.28
C MET A 47 -9.59 -14.08 -5.47
N LYS A 48 -9.16 -15.00 -6.37
CA LYS A 48 -7.73 -15.20 -6.66
C LYS A 48 -6.84 -15.37 -5.41
N GLY A 49 -7.39 -15.97 -4.35
CA GLY A 49 -6.72 -16.17 -3.07
C GLY A 49 -6.75 -14.97 -2.11
N CYS A 50 -7.27 -13.81 -2.51
CA CYS A 50 -7.37 -12.63 -1.66
C CYS A 50 -8.77 -12.48 -1.07
N TRP A 51 -8.83 -12.05 0.20
CA TRP A 51 -10.05 -11.56 0.79
C TRP A 51 -10.25 -10.10 0.42
N MET A 52 -11.44 -9.72 -0.03
CA MET A 52 -11.74 -8.40 -0.56
C MET A 52 -13.06 -7.87 -0.03
N ARG A 53 -13.05 -6.62 0.42
CA ARG A 53 -14.22 -5.87 0.82
C ARG A 53 -14.49 -4.78 -0.22
N PRO A 54 -15.66 -4.79 -0.89
CA PRO A 54 -16.02 -3.74 -1.84
C PRO A 54 -16.35 -2.45 -1.10
N TRP A 55 -16.32 -1.34 -1.82
CA TRP A 55 -16.82 -0.07 -1.31
C TRP A 55 -18.35 -0.10 -1.13
N TYR A 56 -18.82 0.25 0.06
CA TYR A 56 -20.25 0.29 0.39
C TYR A 56 -20.81 1.72 0.53
N GLY A 57 -20.03 2.73 0.18
CA GLY A 57 -20.40 4.13 0.32
C GLY A 57 -19.79 4.81 1.54
N PRO A 58 -19.86 6.15 1.60
CA PRO A 58 -19.16 6.93 2.63
C PRO A 58 -19.74 6.74 4.04
N ALA A 59 -21.00 6.33 4.13
CA ALA A 59 -21.68 6.10 5.41
C ALA A 59 -21.38 4.71 6.02
N ALA A 60 -20.85 3.79 5.24
CA ALA A 60 -20.53 2.45 5.72
C ALA A 60 -19.23 2.49 6.50
N LYS A 61 -19.31 2.34 7.81
CA LYS A 61 -18.14 2.08 8.65
C LYS A 61 -17.82 0.59 8.55
N PRO A 62 -16.67 0.21 7.97
CA PRO A 62 -16.26 -1.19 7.99
C PRO A 62 -16.14 -1.65 9.43
N ARG A 63 -16.77 -2.76 9.77
CA ARG A 63 -16.53 -3.39 11.07
C ARG A 63 -15.10 -3.91 11.08
N GLU A 64 -14.37 -3.64 12.15
CA GLU A 64 -13.10 -4.31 12.39
C GLU A 64 -13.31 -5.82 12.32
N ASP A 65 -12.55 -6.47 11.49
CA ASP A 65 -12.60 -7.92 11.38
C ASP A 65 -11.28 -8.51 11.89
N ARG A 66 -11.29 -8.90 13.16
CA ARG A 66 -10.11 -9.45 13.86
C ARG A 66 -9.57 -10.74 13.23
N ARG A 67 -10.24 -11.29 12.22
CA ARG A 67 -9.72 -12.43 11.45
C ARG A 67 -8.50 -12.05 10.61
N PHE A 68 -8.33 -10.77 10.30
CA PHE A 68 -7.26 -10.28 9.44
C PHE A 68 -6.17 -9.60 10.27
N ALA A 69 -4.93 -10.04 10.03
CA ALA A 69 -3.75 -9.46 10.66
C ALA A 69 -3.29 -8.17 9.94
N VAL A 70 -3.61 -8.06 8.65
CA VAL A 70 -3.26 -6.92 7.81
C VAL A 70 -4.47 -6.47 7.00
N VAL A 71 -4.75 -5.17 7.00
CA VAL A 71 -5.81 -4.56 6.19
C VAL A 71 -5.17 -3.55 5.24
N LEU A 72 -5.34 -3.79 3.94
CA LEU A 72 -4.86 -2.93 2.86
C LEU A 72 -6.00 -2.04 2.38
N LYS A 73 -6.05 -0.80 2.84
CA LYS A 73 -7.08 0.18 2.47
C LYS A 73 -6.67 0.91 1.19
N ASP A 74 -7.42 0.70 0.11
CA ASP A 74 -7.17 1.36 -1.19
C ASP A 74 -8.12 2.56 -1.38
N PHE A 75 -7.55 3.74 -1.27
CA PHE A 75 -8.28 5.00 -1.44
C PHE A 75 -8.26 5.50 -2.89
N GLY A 76 -7.58 4.82 -3.81
CA GLY A 76 -7.45 5.28 -5.19
C GLY A 76 -6.89 6.70 -5.24
N MET A 77 -7.67 7.64 -5.81
CA MET A 77 -7.32 9.06 -5.90
C MET A 77 -7.84 9.91 -4.72
N GLU A 78 -8.50 9.30 -3.73
CA GLU A 78 -9.10 9.99 -2.58
C GLU A 78 -8.06 10.26 -1.47
N TRP A 79 -6.97 10.94 -1.82
CA TRP A 79 -5.81 11.14 -0.95
C TRP A 79 -6.13 11.86 0.38
N LYS A 80 -7.15 12.75 0.40
CA LYS A 80 -7.59 13.40 1.65
C LYS A 80 -8.22 12.40 2.62
N ALA A 81 -8.93 11.40 2.10
CA ALA A 81 -9.47 10.31 2.91
C ALA A 81 -8.35 9.38 3.40
N ALA A 82 -7.37 9.08 2.54
CA ALA A 82 -6.18 8.33 2.92
C ALA A 82 -5.39 9.02 4.04
N ALA A 83 -5.13 10.32 3.92
CA ALA A 83 -4.42 11.09 4.94
C ALA A 83 -5.15 11.06 6.30
N ARG A 84 -6.48 11.17 6.29
CA ARG A 84 -7.29 11.06 7.53
C ARG A 84 -7.23 9.68 8.16
N ALA A 85 -7.21 8.63 7.34
CA ALA A 85 -7.13 7.24 7.83
C ALA A 85 -5.78 6.93 8.49
N LEU A 86 -4.74 7.70 8.21
CA LEU A 86 -3.44 7.56 8.88
C LEU A 86 -3.46 7.93 10.37
N LYS A 87 -4.51 8.57 10.87
CA LYS A 87 -4.69 8.82 12.31
C LYS A 87 -5.04 7.54 13.09
N GLU A 88 -5.36 6.47 12.39
CA GLU A 88 -5.58 5.17 13.02
C GLU A 88 -4.26 4.60 13.54
N ASP A 89 -4.31 3.94 14.70
CA ASP A 89 -3.14 3.29 15.28
C ASP A 89 -2.58 2.22 14.33
N ASN A 90 -1.25 2.15 14.26
CA ASN A 90 -0.51 1.22 13.41
C ASN A 90 -0.80 1.33 11.89
N ALA A 91 -1.33 2.46 11.42
CA ALA A 91 -1.46 2.69 9.98
C ALA A 91 -0.12 3.06 9.36
N PHE A 92 0.11 2.59 8.13
CA PHE A 92 1.30 2.88 7.33
C PHE A 92 0.89 3.39 5.95
N PHE A 93 1.61 4.38 5.43
CA PHE A 93 1.30 4.97 4.14
C PHE A 93 2.14 4.38 3.01
N VAL A 94 1.44 3.95 1.96
CA VAL A 94 2.06 3.59 0.68
C VAL A 94 1.39 4.40 -0.43
N GLY A 95 2.12 5.35 -0.98
CA GLY A 95 1.69 6.14 -2.15
C GLY A 95 2.12 5.47 -3.45
N THR A 96 1.34 5.67 -4.50
CA THR A 96 1.73 5.28 -5.86
C THR A 96 1.63 6.46 -6.80
N ALA A 97 2.60 6.61 -7.71
CA ALA A 97 2.61 7.63 -8.75
C ALA A 97 3.19 7.06 -10.04
N MET A 98 2.95 7.73 -11.16
CA MET A 98 3.63 7.42 -12.42
C MET A 98 5.01 8.09 -12.44
N ALA A 99 5.94 7.46 -13.13
CA ALA A 99 7.29 7.97 -13.31
C ALA A 99 7.32 9.03 -14.43
N SER A 100 6.64 10.15 -14.21
CA SER A 100 6.61 11.28 -15.14
C SER A 100 6.87 12.61 -14.42
N PRO A 101 7.51 13.60 -15.08
CA PRO A 101 7.83 14.88 -14.46
C PRO A 101 6.63 15.64 -13.92
N TRP A 102 5.50 15.60 -14.62
CA TRP A 102 4.26 16.28 -14.19
C TRP A 102 3.57 15.59 -13.02
N GLU A 103 3.71 14.28 -12.87
CA GLU A 103 3.14 13.56 -11.72
C GLU A 103 4.03 13.63 -10.47
N GLY A 104 5.33 13.91 -10.62
CA GLY A 104 6.23 14.12 -9.49
C GLY A 104 5.78 15.27 -8.58
N GLY A 105 5.26 16.35 -9.15
CA GLY A 105 4.67 17.45 -8.38
C GLY A 105 3.38 17.05 -7.64
N GLN A 106 2.58 16.14 -8.20
CA GLN A 106 1.40 15.59 -7.52
C GLN A 106 1.81 14.66 -6.37
N ALA A 107 2.83 13.83 -6.58
CA ALA A 107 3.40 12.99 -5.54
C ALA A 107 3.94 13.82 -4.36
N GLY A 108 4.61 14.94 -4.63
CA GLY A 108 5.06 15.89 -3.61
C GLY A 108 3.88 16.43 -2.78
N ARG A 109 2.85 16.95 -3.43
CA ARG A 109 1.63 17.46 -2.74
C ARG A 109 0.91 16.39 -1.93
N LEU A 110 0.86 15.15 -2.43
CA LEU A 110 0.31 14.03 -1.68
C LEU A 110 1.11 13.78 -0.39
N LEU A 111 2.44 13.77 -0.50
CA LEU A 111 3.32 13.57 0.66
C LEU A 111 3.22 14.72 1.66
N GLU A 112 3.14 15.97 1.22
CA GLU A 112 2.90 17.12 2.09
C GLU A 112 1.62 16.95 2.90
N ALA A 113 0.51 16.57 2.24
CA ALA A 113 -0.76 16.33 2.92
C ALA A 113 -0.69 15.19 3.93
N VAL A 114 0.04 14.11 3.61
CA VAL A 114 0.27 12.98 4.52
C VAL A 114 1.16 13.41 5.69
N CYS A 115 2.17 14.23 5.45
CA CYS A 115 3.06 14.73 6.49
C CYS A 115 2.36 15.69 7.46
N ALA A 116 1.42 16.50 6.96
CA ALA A 116 0.64 17.42 7.80
C ALA A 116 -0.23 16.69 8.84
N GLU A 117 -0.62 15.44 8.57
CA GLU A 117 -1.47 14.65 9.45
C GLU A 117 -0.71 13.80 10.47
N ARG A 118 0.61 13.67 10.34
CA ARG A 118 1.45 12.83 11.22
C ARG A 118 2.74 13.48 11.68
N SER A 119 3.30 12.92 12.78
CA SER A 119 4.57 13.36 13.37
C SER A 119 5.75 13.18 12.41
N LYS A 120 6.75 14.06 12.51
CA LYS A 120 8.04 13.93 11.81
C LYS A 120 8.72 12.61 12.18
N GLY A 121 9.27 11.91 11.20
CA GLY A 121 10.08 10.70 11.42
C GLY A 121 9.37 9.37 11.13
N GLU A 122 8.08 9.37 10.84
CA GLU A 122 7.38 8.15 10.41
C GLU A 122 7.76 7.76 8.99
N ARG A 123 8.10 6.49 8.80
CA ARG A 123 8.51 5.97 7.50
C ARG A 123 7.32 5.87 6.56
N ARG A 124 7.52 6.32 5.33
CA ARG A 124 6.55 6.31 4.24
C ARG A 124 7.16 5.63 3.03
N VAL A 125 6.33 4.97 2.26
CA VAL A 125 6.76 4.35 0.99
C VAL A 125 6.07 5.07 -0.16
N LEU A 126 6.84 5.42 -1.17
CA LEU A 126 6.36 5.91 -2.44
C LEU A 126 6.83 4.97 -3.55
N VAL A 127 5.89 4.49 -4.33
CA VAL A 127 6.15 3.57 -5.44
C VAL A 127 5.87 4.27 -6.75
N PHE A 128 6.90 4.42 -7.58
CA PHE A 128 6.74 4.89 -8.95
C PHE A 128 6.53 3.71 -9.90
N ARG A 129 5.58 3.88 -10.80
CA ARG A 129 5.27 2.91 -11.85
C ARG A 129 5.89 3.38 -13.17
N HIS A 130 6.32 2.42 -13.98
CA HIS A 130 6.90 2.67 -15.31
C HIS A 130 8.14 3.59 -15.31
N GLY A 131 8.92 3.58 -14.24
CA GLY A 131 10.18 4.31 -14.19
C GLY A 131 11.26 3.58 -14.97
N ALA A 132 11.92 4.30 -15.88
CA ALA A 132 13.11 3.79 -16.53
C ALA A 132 14.24 3.54 -15.51
N GLU A 133 15.24 2.76 -15.88
CA GLU A 133 16.44 2.59 -15.08
C GLU A 133 17.07 3.95 -14.76
N GLY A 134 17.44 4.16 -13.51
CA GLY A 134 17.98 5.44 -13.06
C GLY A 134 16.96 6.55 -12.80
N PHE A 135 15.65 6.32 -13.07
CA PHE A 135 14.59 7.30 -12.82
C PHE A 135 14.65 7.93 -11.42
N LEU A 136 14.91 7.13 -10.40
CA LEU A 136 15.01 7.60 -9.00
C LEU A 136 16.21 8.55 -8.75
N ARG A 137 17.13 8.65 -9.68
CA ARG A 137 18.31 9.54 -9.62
C ARG A 137 18.09 10.87 -10.35
N THR A 138 16.95 11.06 -10.99
CA THR A 138 16.67 12.27 -11.78
C THR A 138 16.59 13.51 -10.90
N ALA A 139 17.16 14.61 -11.39
CA ALA A 139 17.23 15.87 -10.64
C ALA A 139 15.85 16.44 -10.31
N TRP A 140 14.88 16.31 -11.25
CA TRP A 140 13.54 16.82 -11.03
C TRP A 140 12.80 16.05 -9.93
N LEU A 141 12.96 14.72 -9.83
CA LEU A 141 12.34 13.92 -8.77
C LEU A 141 12.92 14.29 -7.40
N ARG A 142 14.24 14.41 -7.32
CA ARG A 142 14.91 14.86 -6.09
C ARG A 142 14.40 16.23 -5.65
N ARG A 143 14.25 17.16 -6.59
CA ARG A 143 13.73 18.51 -6.30
C ARG A 143 12.26 18.46 -5.86
N ALA A 144 11.42 17.66 -6.53
CA ALA A 144 10.00 17.54 -6.21
C ALA A 144 9.74 16.92 -4.82
N LEU A 145 10.66 16.07 -4.34
CA LEU A 145 10.52 15.36 -3.07
C LEU A 145 11.44 15.91 -1.96
N TYR A 146 12.22 16.97 -2.24
CA TYR A 146 13.31 17.44 -1.36
C TYR A 146 12.87 17.62 0.10
N ASP A 147 11.78 18.34 0.32
CA ASP A 147 11.27 18.64 1.66
C ASP A 147 10.60 17.44 2.34
N GLN A 148 10.39 16.36 1.60
CA GLN A 148 9.66 15.17 2.03
C GLN A 148 10.54 13.93 2.18
N MET A 149 11.87 14.08 1.99
CA MET A 149 12.79 12.94 1.92
C MET A 149 13.02 12.27 3.27
N GLU A 150 12.82 12.97 4.39
CA GLU A 150 13.02 12.39 5.71
C GLU A 150 12.00 11.27 5.96
N GLY A 151 12.50 10.07 6.24
CA GLY A 151 11.66 8.88 6.45
C GLY A 151 10.96 8.33 5.20
N LEU A 152 11.15 8.95 4.02
CA LEU A 152 10.59 8.47 2.77
C LEU A 152 11.48 7.40 2.15
N VAL A 153 10.86 6.28 1.79
CA VAL A 153 11.49 5.23 0.98
C VAL A 153 10.81 5.17 -0.37
N VAL A 154 11.61 5.23 -1.42
CA VAL A 154 11.11 5.28 -2.79
C VAL A 154 11.50 4.01 -3.54
N PHE A 155 10.51 3.39 -4.18
CA PHE A 155 10.68 2.23 -5.03
C PHE A 155 10.27 2.54 -6.47
N ASN A 156 10.89 1.83 -7.41
CA ASN A 156 10.39 1.73 -8.78
C ASN A 156 9.74 0.36 -8.96
N SER A 157 8.45 0.34 -9.30
CA SER A 157 7.71 -0.91 -9.51
C SER A 157 8.12 -1.55 -10.83
N PRO A 158 8.46 -2.84 -10.85
CA PRO A 158 8.59 -3.57 -12.09
C PRO A 158 7.25 -3.63 -12.82
N GLU A 159 7.30 -3.81 -14.13
CA GLU A 159 6.10 -4.10 -14.90
C GLU A 159 5.65 -5.54 -14.65
N TYR A 160 4.40 -5.70 -14.27
CA TYR A 160 3.70 -6.98 -14.28
C TYR A 160 2.26 -6.78 -14.73
N ARG A 161 1.81 -7.68 -15.62
CA ARG A 161 0.50 -7.56 -16.28
C ARG A 161 -0.65 -7.95 -15.38
N ASP A 162 -0.45 -8.97 -14.57
CA ASP A 162 -1.47 -9.49 -13.66
C ASP A 162 -1.07 -9.24 -12.20
N PRO A 163 -1.81 -8.42 -11.45
CA PRO A 163 -1.50 -8.13 -10.05
C PRO A 163 -1.67 -9.35 -9.13
N PHE A 164 -2.37 -10.39 -9.56
CA PHE A 164 -2.53 -11.65 -8.81
C PHE A 164 -1.43 -12.67 -9.10
N HIS A 165 -0.67 -12.47 -10.17
CA HIS A 165 0.45 -13.31 -10.57
C HIS A 165 1.66 -12.42 -10.88
N PRO A 166 2.23 -11.75 -9.87
CA PRO A 166 3.28 -10.74 -10.09
C PRO A 166 4.59 -11.33 -10.65
N GLY A 167 4.80 -12.63 -10.60
CA GLY A 167 6.01 -13.26 -11.13
C GLY A 167 7.29 -12.60 -10.61
N GLN A 168 8.04 -11.93 -11.49
CA GLN A 168 9.25 -11.18 -11.14
C GLN A 168 9.00 -10.01 -10.16
N GLY A 169 7.77 -9.54 -10.02
CA GLY A 169 7.38 -8.53 -9.05
C GLY A 169 7.33 -9.01 -7.60
N GLU A 170 7.47 -10.31 -7.33
CA GLU A 170 7.37 -10.85 -5.96
C GLU A 170 8.50 -10.33 -5.05
N ASN A 171 9.71 -10.24 -5.56
CA ASN A 171 10.84 -9.66 -4.82
C ASN A 171 10.63 -8.17 -4.49
N PHE A 172 10.01 -7.44 -5.40
CA PHE A 172 9.63 -6.04 -5.17
C PHE A 172 8.56 -5.94 -4.07
N LEU A 173 7.50 -6.76 -4.12
CA LEU A 173 6.45 -6.79 -3.09
C LEU A 173 7.02 -7.16 -1.71
N LYS A 174 7.95 -8.11 -1.68
CA LYS A 174 8.69 -8.48 -0.48
C LYS A 174 9.45 -7.29 0.09
N ALA A 175 10.22 -6.57 -0.75
CA ALA A 175 10.98 -5.40 -0.31
C ALA A 175 10.09 -4.28 0.23
N VAL A 176 8.93 -4.03 -0.40
CA VAL A 176 7.93 -3.07 0.09
C VAL A 176 7.40 -3.50 1.46
N TRP A 177 7.03 -4.78 1.61
CA TRP A 177 6.50 -5.31 2.86
C TRP A 177 7.52 -5.27 4.00
N GLU A 178 8.74 -5.71 3.77
CA GLU A 178 9.82 -5.66 4.77
C GLU A 178 10.03 -4.23 5.28
N ARG A 179 9.85 -3.23 4.43
CA ARG A 179 9.97 -1.83 4.81
C ARG A 179 8.80 -1.38 5.71
N ILE A 180 7.60 -1.87 5.44
CA ILE A 180 6.43 -1.63 6.28
C ILE A 180 6.63 -2.27 7.66
N GLU A 181 7.02 -3.53 7.73
CA GLU A 181 7.26 -4.24 9.00
C GLU A 181 8.35 -3.58 9.86
N GLN A 182 9.47 -3.18 9.25
CA GLN A 182 10.56 -2.49 9.95
C GLN A 182 10.12 -1.17 10.59
N SER A 183 9.12 -0.50 10.02
CA SER A 183 8.61 0.77 10.53
C SER A 183 7.63 0.61 11.68
N GLN A 184 6.93 -0.52 11.74
CA GLN A 184 5.97 -0.83 12.82
C GLN A 184 6.65 -1.39 14.08
N THR A 185 7.91 -1.81 13.97
CA THR A 185 8.65 -2.31 15.13
C THR A 185 9.18 -1.12 15.93
N PRO A 186 8.70 -0.88 17.16
CA PRO A 186 9.30 0.15 18.03
C PRO A 186 10.80 -0.12 18.14
N CYS A 187 11.60 0.93 18.02
CA CYS A 187 13.06 0.87 18.16
C CYS A 187 13.43 0.55 19.61
N THR A 188 13.15 -0.64 20.08
CA THR A 188 13.67 -1.17 21.31
C THR A 188 14.96 -1.90 20.99
N GLU A 189 16.08 -1.34 21.39
CA GLU A 189 17.45 -1.88 21.27
C GLU A 189 17.59 -3.36 21.69
N LYS A 190 16.59 -3.92 22.36
CA LYS A 190 16.59 -5.31 22.86
C LYS A 190 16.37 -6.38 21.79
N ARG A 191 15.92 -6.06 20.57
CA ARG A 191 15.71 -7.07 19.51
C ARG A 191 16.92 -7.32 18.60
N ARG A 192 17.94 -6.46 18.62
CA ARG A 192 19.17 -6.65 17.82
C ARG A 192 19.96 -7.93 18.18
N LYS A 193 19.82 -8.46 19.39
CA LYS A 193 20.55 -9.65 19.85
C LYS A 193 19.92 -10.99 19.47
N ARG A 194 18.73 -11.05 18.89
CA ARG A 194 18.03 -12.32 18.58
C ARG A 194 18.18 -12.81 17.13
N TRP A 195 18.72 -11.98 16.24
CA TRP A 195 18.86 -12.31 14.82
C TRP A 195 20.26 -12.76 14.39
N PHE A 196 21.24 -12.70 15.29
CA PHE A 196 22.63 -13.14 15.02
C PHE A 196 23.09 -14.31 15.89
N GLY A 197 22.18 -15.15 16.31
CA GLY A 197 22.49 -16.33 17.09
C GLY A 197 21.77 -17.57 16.56
N ARG A 198 22.25 -18.12 15.44
CA ARG A 198 22.49 -19.55 15.15
C ARG A 198 22.81 -19.74 13.71
#